data_20a09e329b64cf261c30c5f94f8749f7
#
_entry.id   20a09e329b64cf261c30c5f94f8749f7
#
_cell.length_a   1.000
_cell.length_b   1.000
_cell.length_c   1.000
_cell.angle_alpha   90.00
_cell.angle_beta   90.00
_cell.angle_gamma   90.00
#
_symmetry.space_group_name_H-M   'P 1'
#
loop_
_entity.id
_entity.type
_entity.pdbx_description
1 polymer ?
#
loop_
_entity_poly.entity_id
_entity_poly.type
_entity_poly.pdbx_seq_one_letter_code
_entity_poly.pdbx_strand_id
1 'polypeptide(L)'
;VTNGMILRTMLEKVRGEYQGAIVPLRHQVGSTARVAFAPDGTLFCGLTNRGWGGLSPADGVARVRFTGVTPLEVEGVHLVQDGFDVKLTLPLEAGAALPQAKAFHHDYDYWWEYGSPERHREDLAVGSVEVSEDRRTLRLRGMPLVAGRVVRVTLEGAVAEGGLPLLHDEFAYTINQLPEGPRSTEHVAKTVPPPPARASEREGWLRLTWGDATDLWTGEGWELVDAELDRDDPTRLATR
;
A
#
# COMPACT_ATOMS: atom_id res chain seq x y z
N VAL A 1 11.74 6.46 -2.82
CA VAL A 1 13.21 6.39 -2.93
C VAL A 1 13.88 6.93 -1.67
N THR A 2 13.47 8.10 -1.20
CA THR A 2 14.18 8.83 -0.13
C THR A 2 13.99 8.26 1.27
N ASN A 3 12.91 7.53 1.53
CA ASN A 3 12.59 6.97 2.86
C ASN A 3 12.64 5.44 2.94
N GLY A 4 13.05 4.75 1.87
CA GLY A 4 13.23 3.28 1.85
C GLY A 4 11.96 2.48 2.09
N MET A 5 10.81 3.04 1.77
CA MET A 5 9.51 2.43 1.96
C MET A 5 8.91 1.95 0.64
N ILE A 6 8.34 0.76 0.64
CA ILE A 6 7.47 0.27 -0.43
C ILE A 6 6.03 0.52 0.02
N LEU A 7 5.23 1.07 -0.88
CA LEU A 7 3.83 1.38 -0.65
C LEU A 7 2.94 0.48 -1.52
N ARG A 8 1.79 0.12 -0.99
CA ARG A 8 0.67 -0.43 -1.76
C ARG A 8 -0.28 0.70 -2.12
N THR A 9 -0.70 0.75 -3.36
CA THR A 9 -1.72 1.69 -3.82
C THR A 9 -3.01 0.92 -4.10
N MET A 10 -4.10 1.37 -3.50
CA MET A 10 -5.44 0.81 -3.65
C MET A 10 -6.26 1.80 -4.46
N LEU A 11 -6.49 1.50 -5.73
CA LEU A 11 -7.20 2.38 -6.64
C LEU A 11 -8.67 2.01 -6.74
N GLU A 12 -9.51 3.03 -6.78
CA GLU A 12 -10.93 2.91 -7.13
C GLU A 12 -11.33 4.01 -8.08
N LYS A 13 -12.46 3.82 -8.76
CA LYS A 13 -13.01 4.79 -9.69
C LYS A 13 -14.25 5.41 -9.12
N VAL A 14 -14.23 6.72 -8.91
CA VAL A 14 -15.33 7.48 -8.36
C VAL A 14 -15.75 8.54 -9.38
N ARG A 15 -17.01 8.50 -9.84
CA ARG A 15 -17.55 9.42 -10.84
C ARG A 15 -16.68 9.58 -12.10
N GLY A 16 -16.07 8.46 -12.53
CA GLY A 16 -15.23 8.43 -13.72
C GLY A 16 -13.75 8.73 -13.50
N GLU A 17 -13.34 9.21 -12.32
CA GLU A 17 -11.95 9.52 -11.98
C GLU A 17 -11.32 8.44 -11.10
N TYR A 18 -10.04 8.13 -11.34
CA TYR A 18 -9.26 7.25 -10.49
C TYR A 18 -8.71 8.02 -9.29
N GLN A 19 -8.88 7.43 -8.12
CA GLN A 19 -8.38 7.93 -6.86
C GLN A 19 -8.11 6.74 -5.93
N GLY A 20 -7.66 6.97 -4.70
CA GLY A 20 -7.50 5.84 -3.80
C GLY A 20 -6.55 6.07 -2.64
N ALA A 21 -6.30 4.97 -1.93
CA ALA A 21 -5.49 4.94 -0.75
C ALA A 21 -4.07 4.49 -1.02
N ILE A 22 -3.17 4.90 -0.14
CA ILE A 22 -1.80 4.43 -0.02
C ILE A 22 -1.60 3.89 1.39
N VAL A 23 -1.07 2.66 1.46
CA VAL A 23 -0.73 1.98 2.72
C VAL A 23 0.72 1.47 2.63
N PRO A 24 1.51 1.54 3.69
CA PRO A 24 2.82 0.91 3.68
C PRO A 24 2.73 -0.60 3.40
N LEU A 25 3.74 -1.14 2.70
CA LEU A 25 3.94 -2.57 2.56
C LEU A 25 5.16 -3.01 3.36
N ARG A 26 6.27 -2.30 3.19
CA ARG A 26 7.52 -2.64 3.86
C ARG A 26 8.39 -1.39 4.05
N HIS A 27 8.92 -1.22 5.24
CA HIS A 27 9.91 -0.20 5.57
C HIS A 27 11.35 -0.72 5.43
N GLN A 28 12.31 0.18 5.37
CA GLN A 28 13.75 -0.11 5.45
C GLN A 28 14.27 -1.08 4.36
N VAL A 29 13.77 -0.95 3.15
CA VAL A 29 14.25 -1.77 2.01
C VAL A 29 15.50 -1.18 1.37
N GLY A 30 15.89 0.04 1.73
CA GLY A 30 16.97 0.80 1.11
C GLY A 30 16.47 1.77 0.04
N SER A 31 17.40 2.34 -0.73
CA SER A 31 17.07 3.34 -1.76
C SER A 31 16.37 2.75 -2.98
N THR A 32 15.16 2.21 -2.79
CA THR A 32 14.37 1.54 -3.83
C THR A 32 13.95 2.50 -4.93
N ALA A 33 14.35 2.22 -6.16
CA ALA A 33 13.98 2.99 -7.35
C ALA A 33 12.99 2.25 -8.27
N ARG A 34 13.00 0.92 -8.28
CA ARG A 34 12.12 0.06 -9.08
C ARG A 34 11.76 -1.18 -8.29
N VAL A 35 10.58 -1.71 -8.58
CA VAL A 35 10.10 -2.98 -8.03
C VAL A 35 9.56 -3.85 -9.16
N ALA A 36 9.73 -5.16 -9.03
CA ALA A 36 9.17 -6.14 -9.94
C ALA A 36 8.88 -7.45 -9.20
N PHE A 37 7.79 -8.11 -9.54
CA PHE A 37 7.48 -9.43 -9.01
C PHE A 37 8.11 -10.52 -9.89
N ALA A 38 8.71 -11.51 -9.26
CA ALA A 38 9.09 -12.75 -9.90
C ALA A 38 7.87 -13.68 -10.04
N PRO A 39 7.98 -14.74 -10.88
CA PRO A 39 6.87 -15.69 -11.07
C PRO A 39 6.43 -16.43 -9.80
N ASP A 40 7.33 -16.56 -8.82
CA ASP A 40 7.07 -17.18 -7.51
C ASP A 40 6.46 -16.21 -6.49
N GLY A 41 6.15 -14.97 -6.91
CA GLY A 41 5.61 -13.95 -6.04
C GLY A 41 6.64 -13.15 -5.25
N THR A 42 7.91 -13.47 -5.32
CA THR A 42 8.98 -12.69 -4.68
C THR A 42 9.04 -11.29 -5.29
N LEU A 43 9.09 -10.26 -4.45
CA LEU A 43 9.25 -8.88 -4.88
C LEU A 43 10.73 -8.51 -4.92
N PHE A 44 11.24 -8.18 -6.10
CA PHE A 44 12.58 -7.64 -6.27
C PHE A 44 12.56 -6.11 -6.28
N CYS A 45 13.51 -5.51 -5.58
CA CYS A 45 13.66 -4.07 -5.43
C CYS A 45 15.03 -3.65 -5.93
N GLY A 46 15.09 -2.96 -7.07
CA GLY A 46 16.31 -2.34 -7.56
C GLY A 46 16.63 -1.09 -6.75
N LEU A 47 17.84 -1.06 -6.16
CA LEU A 47 18.30 0.01 -5.30
C LEU A 47 19.24 0.94 -6.05
N THR A 48 19.16 2.25 -5.82
CA THR A 48 20.10 3.22 -6.35
C THR A 48 20.13 4.47 -5.48
N ASN A 49 21.31 5.01 -5.27
CA ASN A 49 21.47 6.21 -4.45
C ASN A 49 21.96 7.42 -5.26
N ARG A 50 22.16 7.40 -6.47
CA ARG A 50 22.63 8.52 -7.32
C ARG A 50 22.62 9.94 -6.68
N GLY A 51 22.99 10.03 -5.39
CA GLY A 51 22.99 11.29 -4.63
C GLY A 51 21.65 11.71 -4.01
N TRP A 52 20.61 10.89 -4.07
CA TRP A 52 19.24 11.26 -3.65
C TRP A 52 18.85 10.78 -2.26
N GLY A 53 19.75 10.29 -1.47
CA GLY A 53 19.44 9.87 -0.11
C GLY A 53 20.54 9.08 0.55
N GLY A 54 20.58 9.07 1.86
CA GLY A 54 21.54 8.37 2.69
C GLY A 54 21.06 7.01 3.19
N LEU A 55 20.10 6.36 2.53
CA LEU A 55 19.57 5.09 2.99
C LEU A 55 20.50 3.94 2.63
N SER A 56 20.67 3.03 3.57
CA SER A 56 21.44 1.79 3.40
C SER A 56 20.47 0.60 3.29
N PRO A 57 20.74 -0.34 2.38
CA PRO A 57 21.75 -0.29 1.31
C PRO A 57 21.43 0.74 0.24
N ALA A 58 22.48 1.36 -0.32
CA ALA A 58 22.35 2.47 -1.26
C ALA A 58 22.21 2.01 -2.71
N ASP A 59 22.69 0.84 -3.04
CA ASP A 59 22.71 0.23 -4.37
C ASP A 59 22.59 -1.29 -4.28
N GLY A 60 22.28 -1.94 -5.41
CA GLY A 60 22.12 -3.38 -5.48
C GLY A 60 20.67 -3.81 -5.77
N VAL A 61 20.35 -5.03 -5.37
CA VAL A 61 19.01 -5.61 -5.49
C VAL A 61 18.62 -6.21 -4.14
N ALA A 62 17.50 -5.75 -3.60
CA ALA A 62 16.87 -6.36 -2.45
C ALA A 62 15.72 -7.27 -2.90
N ARG A 63 15.46 -8.30 -2.11
CA ARG A 63 14.38 -9.25 -2.33
C ARG A 63 13.46 -9.29 -1.11
N VAL A 64 12.17 -9.10 -1.35
CA VAL A 64 11.13 -9.19 -0.31
C VAL A 64 10.27 -10.40 -0.64
N ARG A 65 10.19 -11.35 0.28
CA ARG A 65 9.45 -12.59 0.12
C ARG A 65 8.36 -12.71 1.18
N PHE A 66 7.23 -13.26 0.76
CA PHE A 66 6.17 -13.61 1.71
C PHE A 66 6.60 -14.76 2.62
N THR A 67 6.38 -14.61 3.92
CA THR A 67 6.80 -15.59 4.95
C THR A 67 5.84 -16.76 5.12
N GLY A 68 4.63 -16.67 4.53
CA GLY A 68 3.55 -17.63 4.75
C GLY A 68 2.64 -17.27 5.93
N VAL A 69 2.94 -16.17 6.63
CA VAL A 69 2.13 -15.69 7.76
C VAL A 69 1.37 -14.43 7.38
N THR A 70 0.06 -14.49 7.37
CA THR A 70 -0.80 -13.32 7.11
C THR A 70 -0.86 -12.42 8.33
N PRO A 71 -0.36 -11.18 8.30
CA PRO A 71 -0.51 -10.23 9.39
C PRO A 71 -1.94 -9.67 9.41
N LEU A 72 -2.37 -9.08 10.54
CA LEU A 72 -3.49 -8.15 10.49
C LEU A 72 -3.04 -6.88 9.77
N GLU A 73 -3.69 -6.57 8.64
CA GLU A 73 -3.30 -5.47 7.77
C GLU A 73 -4.52 -4.85 7.07
N VAL A 74 -4.40 -3.61 6.62
CA VAL A 74 -5.40 -2.97 5.75
C VAL A 74 -5.33 -3.63 4.36
N GLU A 75 -6.35 -4.39 3.99
CA GLU A 75 -6.46 -5.05 2.69
C GLU A 75 -6.99 -4.11 1.61
N GLY A 76 -7.95 -3.26 1.97
CA GLY A 76 -8.61 -2.33 1.06
C GLY A 76 -9.19 -1.12 1.79
N VAL A 77 -9.26 0.01 1.08
CA VAL A 77 -9.92 1.23 1.58
C VAL A 77 -10.86 1.71 0.48
N HIS A 78 -12.14 1.84 0.82
CA HIS A 78 -13.19 2.30 -0.09
C HIS A 78 -13.84 3.56 0.45
N LEU A 79 -13.91 4.59 -0.39
CA LEU A 79 -14.54 5.84 -0.07
C LEU A 79 -16.07 5.70 -0.12
N VAL A 80 -16.74 6.20 0.90
CA VAL A 80 -18.19 6.42 0.91
C VAL A 80 -18.45 7.92 1.10
N GLN A 81 -19.71 8.35 0.96
CA GLN A 81 -20.05 9.78 0.97
C GLN A 81 -19.52 10.54 2.21
N ASP A 82 -19.57 9.89 3.37
CA ASP A 82 -19.25 10.47 4.68
C ASP A 82 -18.20 9.68 5.45
N GLY A 83 -17.31 8.95 4.76
CA GLY A 83 -16.29 8.16 5.44
C GLY A 83 -15.61 7.13 4.58
N PHE A 84 -15.18 6.03 5.22
CA PHE A 84 -14.47 4.94 4.55
C PHE A 84 -14.94 3.57 5.04
N ASP A 85 -14.96 2.60 4.14
CA ASP A 85 -14.98 1.17 4.46
C ASP A 85 -13.54 0.65 4.38
N VAL A 86 -12.96 0.26 5.51
CA VAL A 86 -11.59 -0.25 5.61
C VAL A 86 -11.64 -1.76 5.78
N LYS A 87 -11.28 -2.50 4.75
CA LYS A 87 -11.22 -3.96 4.76
C LYS A 87 -9.89 -4.43 5.36
N LEU A 88 -9.95 -5.46 6.20
CA LEU A 88 -8.81 -6.05 6.89
C LEU A 88 -8.54 -7.47 6.39
N THR A 89 -7.28 -7.88 6.42
CA THR A 89 -6.82 -9.22 6.04
C THR A 89 -7.33 -10.32 6.97
N LEU A 90 -7.46 -10.01 8.26
CA LEU A 90 -7.93 -10.90 9.31
C LEU A 90 -9.13 -10.30 10.04
N PRO A 91 -10.02 -11.11 10.62
CA PRO A 91 -11.08 -10.60 11.47
C PRO A 91 -10.50 -10.02 12.76
N LEU A 92 -11.06 -8.93 13.24
CA LEU A 92 -10.75 -8.39 14.56
C LEU A 92 -11.16 -9.38 15.66
N GLU A 93 -10.47 -9.31 16.81
CA GLU A 93 -10.77 -10.16 17.95
C GLU A 93 -12.18 -9.93 18.49
N ALA A 94 -12.88 -11.03 18.77
CA ALA A 94 -14.24 -10.96 19.31
C ALA A 94 -14.24 -10.39 20.72
N GLY A 95 -15.08 -9.39 20.97
CA GLY A 95 -15.18 -8.75 22.29
C GLY A 95 -14.06 -7.77 22.62
N ALA A 96 -13.08 -7.56 21.73
CA ALA A 96 -12.11 -6.49 21.89
C ALA A 96 -12.79 -5.12 21.77
N ALA A 97 -12.17 -4.09 22.37
CA ALA A 97 -12.60 -2.71 22.17
C ALA A 97 -12.51 -2.32 20.69
N LEU A 98 -13.44 -1.50 20.21
CA LEU A 98 -13.37 -0.97 18.86
C LEU A 98 -12.12 -0.10 18.70
N PRO A 99 -11.44 -0.17 17.56
CA PRO A 99 -10.34 0.72 17.25
C PRO A 99 -10.77 2.19 17.33
N GLN A 100 -9.87 3.05 17.77
CA GLN A 100 -10.07 4.48 17.66
C GLN A 100 -9.56 4.97 16.31
N ALA A 101 -10.38 5.72 15.61
CA ALA A 101 -9.97 6.35 14.36
C ALA A 101 -9.72 7.85 14.59
N LYS A 102 -8.52 8.30 14.22
CA LYS A 102 -8.15 9.71 14.14
C LYS A 102 -7.94 10.09 12.70
N ALA A 103 -8.39 11.26 12.30
CA ALA A 103 -8.25 11.69 10.93
C ALA A 103 -7.93 13.17 10.82
N PHE A 104 -7.22 13.55 9.78
CA PHE A 104 -7.08 14.92 9.34
C PHE A 104 -7.01 14.98 7.82
N HIS A 105 -7.26 16.13 7.25
CA HIS A 105 -7.02 16.35 5.85
C HIS A 105 -6.07 17.52 5.59
N HIS A 106 -5.49 17.54 4.41
CA HIS A 106 -4.64 18.61 3.92
C HIS A 106 -4.70 18.67 2.39
N ASP A 107 -4.14 19.70 1.82
CA ASP A 107 -3.86 19.81 0.41
C ASP A 107 -2.41 20.24 0.16
N TYR A 108 -2.06 20.43 -1.10
CA TYR A 108 -0.76 20.89 -1.55
C TYR A 108 -0.97 22.06 -2.52
N ASP A 109 -0.06 23.03 -2.47
CA ASP A 109 0.03 24.05 -3.51
C ASP A 109 0.67 23.43 -4.77
N TYR A 110 0.24 23.85 -5.96
CA TYR A 110 1.01 23.64 -7.16
C TYR A 110 2.27 24.53 -7.07
N TRP A 111 3.41 23.90 -6.77
CA TRP A 111 4.61 24.59 -6.38
C TRP A 111 5.75 24.33 -7.38
N TRP A 112 6.52 25.35 -7.68
CA TRP A 112 7.64 25.23 -8.61
C TRP A 112 8.90 24.60 -7.99
N GLU A 113 9.06 24.71 -6.68
CA GLU A 113 10.13 24.03 -5.94
C GLU A 113 9.78 22.54 -5.73
N TYR A 114 10.82 21.76 -5.46
CA TYR A 114 10.65 20.34 -5.19
C TYR A 114 9.93 20.11 -3.84
N GLY A 115 8.71 19.63 -3.93
CA GLY A 115 7.87 19.32 -2.79
C GLY A 115 7.11 20.53 -2.22
N SER A 116 5.80 20.48 -2.20
CA SER A 116 4.95 21.41 -1.47
C SER A 116 4.82 20.96 -0.01
N PRO A 117 4.87 21.88 0.98
CA PRO A 117 4.43 21.56 2.32
C PRO A 117 2.92 21.25 2.34
N GLU A 118 2.51 20.47 3.33
CA GLU A 118 1.08 20.28 3.61
C GLU A 118 0.43 21.62 3.94
N ARG A 119 -0.67 21.93 3.25
CA ARG A 119 -1.44 23.16 3.44
C ARG A 119 -2.82 22.86 4.00
N HIS A 120 -3.43 23.83 4.63
CA HIS A 120 -4.81 23.77 5.12
C HIS A 120 -5.11 22.47 5.88
N ARG A 121 -4.17 22.09 6.74
CA ARG A 121 -4.32 20.92 7.59
C ARG A 121 -5.39 21.19 8.64
N GLU A 122 -6.41 20.34 8.68
CA GLU A 122 -7.51 20.40 9.62
C GLU A 122 -7.83 19.00 10.12
N ASP A 123 -8.05 18.87 11.43
CA ASP A 123 -8.49 17.62 12.02
C ASP A 123 -9.93 17.32 11.59
N LEU A 124 -10.20 16.07 11.27
CA LEU A 124 -11.53 15.60 10.87
C LEU A 124 -12.18 14.82 12.03
N ALA A 125 -13.39 15.19 12.36
CA ALA A 125 -14.20 14.37 13.25
C ALA A 125 -14.51 13.02 12.56
N VAL A 126 -14.42 11.93 13.35
CA VAL A 126 -14.94 10.61 12.97
C VAL A 126 -16.15 10.36 13.87
N GLY A 127 -17.35 10.41 13.31
CA GLY A 127 -18.60 10.33 14.08
C GLY A 127 -18.82 8.93 14.69
N SER A 128 -18.53 7.87 13.93
CA SER A 128 -18.61 6.50 14.44
C SER A 128 -17.59 5.58 13.78
N VAL A 129 -17.20 4.53 14.51
CA VAL A 129 -16.45 3.37 14.03
C VAL A 129 -17.32 2.15 14.28
N GLU A 130 -17.66 1.42 13.22
CA GLU A 130 -18.47 0.21 13.28
C GLU A 130 -17.67 -0.95 12.69
N VAL A 131 -17.96 -2.16 13.15
CA VAL A 131 -17.34 -3.39 12.64
C VAL A 131 -18.42 -4.23 11.94
N SER A 132 -18.09 -4.76 10.76
CA SER A 132 -18.96 -5.70 10.05
C SER A 132 -19.18 -6.99 10.84
N GLU A 133 -20.23 -7.75 10.50
CA GLU A 133 -20.54 -9.03 11.14
C GLU A 133 -19.41 -10.04 11.07
N ASP A 134 -18.70 -10.10 9.93
CA ASP A 134 -17.51 -10.94 9.72
C ASP A 134 -16.24 -10.38 10.38
N ARG A 135 -16.34 -9.20 11.01
CA ARG A 135 -15.28 -8.46 11.71
C ARG A 135 -14.05 -8.13 10.82
N ARG A 136 -14.22 -8.12 9.52
CA ARG A 136 -13.17 -7.82 8.56
C ARG A 136 -13.27 -6.42 7.96
N THR A 137 -14.33 -5.67 8.25
CA THR A 137 -14.49 -4.32 7.74
C THR A 137 -14.77 -3.35 8.86
N LEU A 138 -13.95 -2.31 8.95
CA LEU A 138 -14.19 -1.13 9.78
C LEU A 138 -14.92 -0.10 8.93
N ARG A 139 -16.06 0.38 9.41
CA ARG A 139 -16.85 1.43 8.78
C ARG A 139 -16.66 2.72 9.55
N LEU A 140 -15.92 3.66 8.97
CA LEU A 140 -15.74 5.00 9.51
C LEU A 140 -16.84 5.89 8.92
N ARG A 141 -17.63 6.58 9.74
CA ARG A 141 -18.78 7.37 9.29
C ARG A 141 -18.82 8.74 9.98
N GLY A 142 -19.62 9.64 9.39
CA GLY A 142 -19.82 10.98 9.92
C GLY A 142 -18.59 11.86 9.77
N MET A 143 -17.76 11.62 8.75
CA MET A 143 -16.58 12.41 8.45
C MET A 143 -16.95 13.54 7.45
N PRO A 144 -16.62 14.81 7.73
CA PRO A 144 -16.88 15.93 6.83
C PRO A 144 -15.85 15.96 5.69
N LEU A 145 -15.95 14.99 4.76
CA LEU A 145 -15.01 14.83 3.66
C LEU A 145 -15.20 15.92 2.59
N VAL A 146 -14.10 16.37 1.99
CA VAL A 146 -14.06 17.40 0.96
C VAL A 146 -13.22 16.92 -0.23
N ALA A 147 -13.71 17.10 -1.46
CA ALA A 147 -12.96 16.84 -2.66
C ALA A 147 -11.74 17.78 -2.79
N GLY A 148 -10.68 17.31 -3.45
CA GLY A 148 -9.42 18.04 -3.58
C GLY A 148 -8.52 17.96 -2.36
N ARG A 149 -8.79 17.04 -1.43
CA ARG A 149 -8.01 16.84 -0.19
C ARG A 149 -7.37 15.46 -0.12
N VAL A 150 -6.23 15.40 0.55
CA VAL A 150 -5.65 14.14 1.03
C VAL A 150 -6.12 13.95 2.47
N VAL A 151 -6.78 12.83 2.74
CA VAL A 151 -7.21 12.45 4.09
C VAL A 151 -6.24 11.42 4.62
N ARG A 152 -5.70 11.66 5.82
CA ARG A 152 -4.95 10.68 6.58
C ARG A 152 -5.79 10.16 7.73
N VAL A 153 -5.76 8.84 7.90
CA VAL A 153 -6.49 8.14 8.97
C VAL A 153 -5.53 7.23 9.70
N THR A 154 -5.59 7.29 11.04
CA THR A 154 -4.88 6.37 11.94
C THR A 154 -5.91 5.52 12.68
N LEU A 155 -5.69 4.19 12.72
CA LEU A 155 -6.57 3.20 13.35
C LEU A 155 -5.88 2.61 14.59
N GLU A 156 -6.04 3.25 15.74
CA GLU A 156 -5.39 2.85 16.99
C GLU A 156 -6.13 1.70 17.68
N GLY A 157 -5.38 0.69 18.13
CA GLY A 157 -5.91 -0.41 18.93
C GLY A 157 -6.67 -1.50 18.18
N ALA A 158 -6.53 -1.57 16.86
CA ALA A 158 -7.06 -2.69 16.07
C ALA A 158 -6.23 -3.95 16.34
N VAL A 159 -6.88 -5.04 16.77
CA VAL A 159 -6.24 -6.31 17.08
C VAL A 159 -7.06 -7.47 16.51
N ALA A 160 -6.37 -8.48 15.95
CA ALA A 160 -6.96 -9.75 15.56
C ALA A 160 -6.85 -10.78 16.69
N GLU A 161 -7.41 -11.97 16.47
CA GLU A 161 -7.37 -13.07 17.43
C GLU A 161 -5.95 -13.35 17.93
N GLY A 162 -5.83 -13.57 19.24
CA GLY A 162 -4.54 -13.76 19.92
C GLY A 162 -3.78 -12.46 20.18
N GLY A 163 -4.43 -11.31 20.08
CA GLY A 163 -3.82 -10.01 20.37
C GLY A 163 -2.88 -9.52 19.26
N LEU A 164 -2.98 -10.07 18.04
CA LEU A 164 -2.14 -9.64 16.90
C LEU A 164 -2.50 -8.22 16.48
N PRO A 165 -1.59 -7.23 16.63
CA PRO A 165 -1.89 -5.84 16.31
C PRO A 165 -1.93 -5.59 14.80
N LEU A 166 -2.62 -4.51 14.40
CA LEU A 166 -2.57 -3.99 13.04
C LEU A 166 -1.13 -3.57 12.70
N LEU A 167 -0.60 -4.13 11.62
CA LEU A 167 0.82 -3.96 11.24
C LEU A 167 1.12 -2.52 10.80
N HIS A 168 0.25 -1.94 9.99
CA HIS A 168 0.29 -0.53 9.61
C HIS A 168 -1.06 0.08 9.92
N ASP A 169 -1.08 0.96 10.88
CA ASP A 169 -2.29 1.58 11.43
C ASP A 169 -2.68 2.90 10.72
N GLU A 170 -1.91 3.31 9.73
CA GLU A 170 -2.14 4.55 8.99
C GLU A 170 -2.35 4.29 7.50
N PHE A 171 -3.30 5.00 6.91
CA PHE A 171 -3.44 5.14 5.46
C PHE A 171 -3.66 6.60 5.07
N ALA A 172 -3.28 6.94 3.83
CA ALA A 172 -3.60 8.21 3.21
C ALA A 172 -4.49 7.96 1.98
N TYR A 173 -5.57 8.73 1.84
CA TYR A 173 -6.49 8.65 0.71
C TYR A 173 -6.61 9.99 0.01
N THR A 174 -6.37 10.03 -1.31
CA THR A 174 -6.57 11.24 -2.11
C THR A 174 -7.99 11.27 -2.65
N ILE A 175 -8.77 12.29 -2.28
CA ILE A 175 -10.16 12.47 -2.72
C ILE A 175 -10.17 13.47 -3.88
N ASN A 176 -10.34 13.00 -5.11
CA ASN A 176 -10.60 13.85 -6.28
C ASN A 176 -12.11 14.14 -6.42
N GLN A 177 -12.93 13.11 -6.22
CA GLN A 177 -14.38 13.16 -6.30
C GLN A 177 -15.01 12.49 -5.08
N LEU A 178 -16.11 13.05 -4.59
CA LEU A 178 -16.96 12.37 -3.61
C LEU A 178 -18.00 11.52 -4.32
N PRO A 179 -18.33 10.32 -3.78
CA PRO A 179 -19.37 9.48 -4.34
C PRO A 179 -20.76 10.11 -4.19
N GLU A 180 -21.66 9.82 -5.13
CA GLU A 180 -23.08 10.16 -5.04
C GLU A 180 -23.82 9.06 -4.29
N GLY A 181 -24.16 9.32 -3.03
CA GLY A 181 -24.81 8.34 -2.17
C GLY A 181 -23.84 7.42 -1.42
N PRO A 182 -24.36 6.51 -0.58
CA PRO A 182 -23.56 5.79 0.42
C PRO A 182 -22.53 4.82 -0.16
N ARG A 183 -22.66 4.42 -1.43
CA ARG A 183 -21.68 3.56 -2.14
C ARG A 183 -21.77 3.80 -3.63
N SER A 184 -20.97 4.68 -4.17
CA SER A 184 -20.84 4.84 -5.63
C SER A 184 -19.43 4.57 -6.14
N THR A 185 -18.68 3.75 -5.41
CA THR A 185 -17.37 3.32 -5.84
C THR A 185 -17.49 2.13 -6.78
N GLU A 186 -17.09 2.33 -8.04
CA GLU A 186 -16.79 1.20 -8.91
C GLU A 186 -15.48 0.58 -8.43
N HIS A 187 -15.53 -0.66 -7.98
CA HIS A 187 -14.29 -1.43 -7.84
C HIS A 187 -13.62 -1.48 -9.21
N VAL A 188 -12.44 -0.89 -9.30
CA VAL A 188 -11.54 -1.25 -10.38
C VAL A 188 -11.18 -2.70 -10.11
N ALA A 189 -11.83 -3.61 -10.83
CA ALA A 189 -11.36 -4.99 -10.86
C ALA A 189 -9.87 -4.92 -11.14
N LYS A 190 -9.06 -5.59 -10.33
CA LYS A 190 -7.62 -5.72 -10.55
C LYS A 190 -7.45 -6.29 -11.96
N THR A 191 -7.45 -5.44 -12.98
CA THR A 191 -6.96 -5.81 -14.29
C THR A 191 -5.45 -5.91 -14.11
N VAL A 192 -5.01 -7.12 -13.79
CA VAL A 192 -3.63 -7.48 -14.00
C VAL A 192 -3.35 -7.12 -15.45
N PRO A 193 -2.45 -6.18 -15.75
CA PRO A 193 -2.07 -5.95 -17.13
C PRO A 193 -1.68 -7.31 -17.71
N PRO A 194 -2.13 -7.64 -18.93
CA PRO A 194 -1.73 -8.88 -19.55
C PRO A 194 -0.20 -8.95 -19.47
N PRO A 195 0.37 -10.13 -19.19
CA PRO A 195 1.81 -10.27 -19.12
C PRO A 195 2.39 -9.65 -20.39
N PRO A 196 3.43 -8.82 -20.27
CA PRO A 196 4.02 -8.16 -21.43
C PRO A 196 4.28 -9.23 -22.50
N ALA A 197 3.80 -8.97 -23.70
CA ALA A 197 3.93 -9.91 -24.83
C ALA A 197 5.36 -10.43 -24.82
N ARG A 198 5.51 -11.74 -24.79
CA ARG A 198 6.76 -12.48 -24.62
C ARG A 198 7.90 -11.76 -25.33
N ALA A 199 8.76 -11.07 -24.58
CA ALA A 199 10.02 -10.60 -25.12
C ALA A 199 10.76 -11.85 -25.60
N SER A 200 11.15 -11.87 -26.86
CA SER A 200 11.93 -12.97 -27.44
C SER A 200 13.12 -13.25 -26.55
N GLU A 201 13.35 -14.52 -26.23
CA GLU A 201 14.49 -14.95 -25.43
C GLU A 201 15.77 -14.39 -26.04
N ARG A 202 16.40 -13.46 -25.34
CA ARG A 202 17.78 -13.08 -25.60
C ARG A 202 18.64 -13.88 -24.64
N GLU A 203 19.59 -14.60 -25.19
CA GLU A 203 20.60 -15.32 -24.44
C GLU A 203 21.20 -14.42 -23.35
N GLY A 204 21.15 -14.84 -22.09
CA GLY A 204 21.66 -14.08 -20.94
C GLY A 204 20.68 -13.16 -20.22
N TRP A 205 19.39 -13.13 -20.58
CA TRP A 205 18.39 -12.33 -19.87
C TRP A 205 17.46 -13.20 -19.03
N LEU A 206 17.35 -12.88 -17.74
CA LEU A 206 16.37 -13.49 -16.85
C LEU A 206 14.98 -12.99 -17.26
N ARG A 207 14.13 -13.92 -17.69
CA ARG A 207 12.74 -13.61 -18.04
C ARG A 207 11.91 -13.51 -16.78
N LEU A 208 11.54 -12.30 -16.36
CA LEU A 208 10.54 -12.08 -15.36
C LEU A 208 9.16 -12.15 -16.05
N THR A 209 8.45 -13.25 -15.87
CA THR A 209 7.06 -13.37 -16.31
C THR A 209 6.17 -13.01 -15.11
N TRP A 210 5.17 -12.15 -15.33
CA TRP A 210 4.10 -11.96 -14.38
C TRP A 210 3.24 -13.22 -14.44
N GLY A 211 3.39 -14.10 -13.46
CA GLY A 211 2.48 -15.22 -13.26
C GLY A 211 1.13 -14.73 -12.72
N ASP A 212 0.23 -15.65 -12.36
CA ASP A 212 -1.09 -15.37 -11.78
C ASP A 212 -1.01 -14.72 -10.38
N ALA A 213 -0.12 -13.78 -10.23
CA ALA A 213 0.20 -13.06 -8.99
C ALA A 213 -0.89 -12.07 -8.54
N THR A 214 -2.14 -12.31 -8.94
CA THR A 214 -3.28 -11.45 -8.59
C THR A 214 -3.54 -11.39 -7.09
N ASP A 215 -3.10 -12.38 -6.34
CA ASP A 215 -3.35 -12.48 -4.90
C ASP A 215 -2.20 -11.93 -4.04
N LEU A 216 -1.11 -11.47 -4.64
CA LEU A 216 0.06 -10.96 -3.92
C LEU A 216 -0.17 -9.62 -3.20
N TRP A 217 -1.30 -8.98 -3.42
CA TRP A 217 -1.66 -7.70 -2.82
C TRP A 217 -2.57 -7.84 -1.59
N THR A 218 -2.81 -9.05 -1.13
CA THR A 218 -3.78 -9.35 -0.07
C THR A 218 -3.21 -9.35 1.34
N GLY A 219 -2.20 -8.56 1.62
CA GLY A 219 -1.81 -8.28 2.99
C GLY A 219 -1.04 -9.39 3.71
N GLU A 220 -0.36 -10.21 2.98
CA GLU A 220 0.48 -11.30 3.50
C GLU A 220 1.83 -10.77 4.02
N GLY A 221 2.36 -11.37 5.07
CA GLY A 221 3.66 -10.99 5.64
C GLY A 221 4.82 -11.20 4.67
N TRP A 222 5.67 -10.18 4.51
CA TRP A 222 6.83 -10.17 3.62
C TRP A 222 8.12 -10.09 4.42
N GLU A 223 9.12 -10.89 4.07
CA GLU A 223 10.47 -10.76 4.62
C GLU A 223 11.41 -10.11 3.60
N LEU A 224 12.33 -9.28 4.09
CA LEU A 224 13.42 -8.76 3.29
C LEU A 224 14.55 -9.80 3.26
N VAL A 225 14.93 -10.20 2.06
CA VAL A 225 16.08 -11.08 1.83
C VAL A 225 17.06 -10.34 0.93
N ASP A 226 18.27 -10.17 1.39
CA ASP A 226 19.33 -9.51 0.61
C ASP A 226 19.69 -10.36 -0.61
N ALA A 227 19.87 -9.69 -1.73
CA ALA A 227 20.40 -10.29 -2.96
C ALA A 227 21.41 -9.33 -3.58
N GLU A 228 22.56 -9.84 -3.93
CA GLU A 228 23.61 -9.10 -4.66
C GLU A 228 23.71 -9.64 -6.09
N LEU A 229 24.10 -8.77 -7.02
CA LEU A 229 24.49 -9.23 -8.35
C LEU A 229 25.81 -10.02 -8.21
N ASP A 230 25.88 -11.17 -8.86
CA ASP A 230 27.13 -11.92 -8.96
C ASP A 230 28.17 -11.05 -9.70
N ARG A 231 29.30 -10.80 -9.06
CA ARG A 231 30.35 -9.95 -9.64
C ARG A 231 31.06 -10.60 -10.82
N ASP A 232 31.06 -11.93 -10.87
CA ASP A 232 31.68 -12.70 -11.92
C ASP A 232 30.73 -12.98 -13.08
N ASP A 233 29.41 -12.94 -12.80
CA ASP A 233 28.33 -13.07 -13.80
C ASP A 233 27.18 -12.10 -13.47
N PRO A 234 27.22 -10.87 -14.01
CA PRO A 234 26.23 -9.85 -13.74
C PRO A 234 24.83 -10.18 -14.26
N THR A 235 24.67 -11.29 -14.97
CA THR A 235 23.35 -11.81 -15.42
C THR A 235 22.69 -12.71 -14.35
N ARG A 236 23.42 -13.09 -13.32
CA ARG A 236 22.94 -13.92 -12.21
C ARG A 236 22.80 -13.12 -10.93
N LEU A 237 21.74 -13.40 -10.20
CA LEU A 237 21.59 -12.95 -8.81
C LEU A 237 22.29 -13.95 -7.89
N ALA A 238 23.32 -13.50 -7.17
CA ALA A 238 23.92 -14.29 -6.11
C ALA A 238 22.95 -14.31 -4.91
N THR A 239 22.50 -15.48 -4.51
CA THR A 239 21.76 -15.67 -3.26
C THR A 239 22.75 -16.01 -2.14
N ARG A 240 22.77 -15.23 -1.08
CA ARG A 240 23.38 -15.60 0.19
C ARG A 240 22.42 -16.38 1.04
#